data_6a0e7ea953f998f0eb7e4c0bc7ad8633
#
_entry.id   6a0e7ea953f998f0eb7e4c0bc7ad8633
#
_cell.length_a   1.000
_cell.length_b   1.000
_cell.length_c   1.000
_cell.angle_alpha   90.00
_cell.angle_beta   90.00
_cell.angle_gamma   90.00
#
_symmetry.space_group_name_H-M   'P 1'
#
loop_
_entity.id
_entity.type
_entity.pdbx_description
1 polymer ?
#
loop_
_entity_poly.entity_id
_entity_poly.type
_entity_poly.pdbx_seq_one_letter_code
_entity_poly.pdbx_strand_id
1 'polypeptide(L)'
;MCDSHAGSETQIMVGRTLSVERVRQLNAKDYFYQMLKDNPEITKLQPGVEDELLEGAIDCHIHAYPDFVSRAQDMIEVAVDAARAGMRAVAFKDHYNLSANAAYLTQRYIDKLVEAGELAQRVEVYGGIGTCHGMDQEAVRIAVQYPQMKMVWFPTFTSKGFWRGAGQPNHEGVRLVDETSGRVLPEVLRIMELAAEHKAGVGFGHTDFLELLPLARAAKEIGCRAVLDHPLLELNKLLLDEMKQLADLGIYVGTYCQPMIPSLYQPVADPMETVRTIKEIGAERCVIGSDFGQIMHVNSIDGMRIFIRALLGFGITPAEIRTMVRDNPAKLLWLDD
;
A
#
# COMPACT_ATOMS: atom_id res chain seq x y z
N MET A 1 28.60 -32.23 -20.07
CA MET A 1 28.86 -32.09 -18.62
C MET A 1 28.10 -30.85 -18.18
N CYS A 2 26.87 -31.02 -17.74
CA CYS A 2 26.11 -29.94 -17.14
C CYS A 2 26.38 -30.04 -15.65
N ASP A 3 27.18 -29.10 -15.15
CA ASP A 3 27.46 -29.00 -13.73
C ASP A 3 26.19 -28.75 -12.94
N SER A 4 26.01 -29.61 -12.00
CA SER A 4 25.02 -29.60 -10.96
C SER A 4 25.00 -28.23 -10.25
N HIS A 5 23.97 -27.44 -10.48
CA HIS A 5 23.58 -26.46 -9.50
C HIS A 5 22.93 -27.22 -8.35
N ALA A 6 23.79 -27.68 -7.44
CA ALA A 6 23.37 -28.18 -6.15
C ALA A 6 22.78 -27.00 -5.36
N GLY A 7 21.52 -27.11 -4.99
CA GLY A 7 21.00 -26.49 -3.80
C GLY A 7 20.40 -25.10 -3.88
N SER A 8 19.67 -24.71 -4.92
CA SER A 8 18.62 -23.72 -4.70
C SER A 8 17.35 -24.45 -4.28
N GLU A 9 17.11 -24.49 -2.98
CA GLU A 9 15.81 -24.91 -2.47
C GLU A 9 14.76 -23.94 -3.01
N THR A 10 13.91 -24.42 -3.90
CA THR A 10 12.78 -23.62 -4.38
C THR A 10 11.75 -23.58 -3.26
N GLN A 11 11.50 -22.40 -2.74
CA GLN A 11 10.46 -22.18 -1.76
C GLN A 11 9.10 -22.33 -2.42
N ILE A 12 8.25 -23.18 -1.87
CA ILE A 12 6.85 -23.24 -2.26
C ILE A 12 6.09 -22.38 -1.28
N MET A 13 5.37 -21.40 -1.84
CA MET A 13 4.67 -20.35 -1.12
C MET A 13 3.40 -20.86 -0.44
N VAL A 14 3.57 -21.59 0.65
CA VAL A 14 2.47 -22.11 1.48
C VAL A 14 2.77 -21.98 2.97
N GLY A 15 3.33 -20.85 3.38
CA GLY A 15 3.63 -20.55 4.78
C GLY A 15 4.89 -21.19 5.34
N ARG A 16 5.42 -22.24 4.69
CA ARG A 16 6.70 -22.89 5.03
C ARG A 16 7.43 -23.36 3.78
N THR A 17 8.75 -23.32 3.86
CA THR A 17 9.62 -23.79 2.80
C THR A 17 9.58 -25.33 2.73
N LEU A 18 9.29 -25.85 1.54
CA LEU A 18 9.55 -27.23 1.17
C LEU A 18 10.63 -27.25 0.10
N SER A 19 11.65 -28.09 0.24
CA SER A 19 12.63 -28.28 -0.84
C SER A 19 11.97 -28.87 -2.08
N VAL A 20 12.47 -28.52 -3.27
CA VAL A 20 12.00 -29.11 -4.53
C VAL A 20 12.08 -30.62 -4.54
N GLU A 21 13.13 -31.18 -3.94
CA GLU A 21 13.30 -32.61 -3.81
C GLU A 21 12.20 -33.23 -2.95
N ARG A 22 11.85 -32.63 -1.83
CA ARG A 22 10.76 -33.09 -0.96
C ARG A 22 9.41 -33.02 -1.69
N VAL A 23 9.15 -31.97 -2.44
CA VAL A 23 7.92 -31.86 -3.24
C VAL A 23 7.82 -32.97 -4.29
N ARG A 24 8.93 -33.29 -4.97
CA ARG A 24 8.98 -34.34 -5.97
C ARG A 24 8.75 -35.74 -5.36
N GLN A 25 9.05 -35.91 -4.08
CA GLN A 25 8.82 -37.17 -3.34
C GLN A 25 7.38 -37.33 -2.84
N LEU A 26 6.62 -36.22 -2.78
CA LEU A 26 5.23 -36.22 -2.36
C LEU A 26 4.33 -36.47 -3.56
N ASN A 27 3.34 -37.36 -3.43
CA ASN A 27 2.21 -37.31 -4.35
C ASN A 27 1.25 -36.15 -3.98
N ALA A 28 0.31 -35.84 -4.85
CA ALA A 28 -0.57 -34.66 -4.66
C ALA A 28 -1.31 -34.67 -3.31
N LYS A 29 -1.75 -35.88 -2.85
CA LYS A 29 -2.43 -36.05 -1.57
C LYS A 29 -1.48 -35.76 -0.39
N ASP A 30 -0.29 -36.27 -0.43
CA ASP A 30 0.70 -36.10 0.63
C ASP A 30 1.18 -34.60 0.67
N TYR A 31 1.29 -33.97 -0.49
CA TYR A 31 1.62 -32.57 -0.58
C TYR A 31 0.56 -31.69 0.12
N PHE A 32 -0.72 -31.87 -0.21
CA PHE A 32 -1.80 -31.14 0.44
C PHE A 32 -1.89 -31.40 1.94
N TYR A 33 -1.74 -32.65 2.34
CA TYR A 33 -1.73 -33.02 3.75
C TYR A 33 -0.59 -32.34 4.52
N GLN A 34 0.61 -32.32 3.94
CA GLN A 34 1.75 -31.67 4.56
C GLN A 34 1.56 -30.16 4.61
N MET A 35 1.03 -29.55 3.54
CA MET A 35 0.71 -28.12 3.49
C MET A 35 -0.26 -27.73 4.60
N LEU A 36 -1.35 -28.48 4.79
CA LEU A 36 -2.33 -28.19 5.84
C LEU A 36 -1.74 -28.39 7.24
N LYS A 37 -0.87 -29.39 7.42
CA LYS A 37 -0.17 -29.66 8.67
C LYS A 37 0.80 -28.52 9.03
N ASP A 38 1.49 -27.99 8.04
CA ASP A 38 2.46 -26.92 8.22
C ASP A 38 1.81 -25.53 8.38
N ASN A 39 0.57 -25.40 7.90
CA ASN A 39 -0.22 -24.17 7.99
C ASN A 39 -1.58 -24.45 8.63
N PRO A 40 -1.63 -24.79 9.93
CA PRO A 40 -2.86 -25.21 10.61
C PRO A 40 -3.93 -24.11 10.64
N GLU A 41 -3.56 -22.85 10.52
CA GLU A 41 -4.50 -21.71 10.50
C GLU A 41 -5.38 -21.74 9.25
N ILE A 42 -4.89 -22.26 8.12
CA ILE A 42 -5.70 -22.45 6.90
C ILE A 42 -6.94 -23.30 7.17
N THR A 43 -6.81 -24.34 8.01
CA THR A 43 -7.94 -25.23 8.34
C THR A 43 -8.94 -24.63 9.30
N LYS A 44 -8.59 -23.53 9.96
CA LYS A 44 -9.44 -22.79 10.91
C LYS A 44 -10.18 -21.62 10.27
N LEU A 45 -9.83 -21.28 9.02
CA LEU A 45 -10.47 -20.17 8.31
C LEU A 45 -11.97 -20.43 8.14
N GLN A 46 -12.78 -19.53 8.65
CA GLN A 46 -14.21 -19.54 8.43
C GLN A 46 -14.52 -18.69 7.20
N PRO A 47 -15.53 -19.09 6.37
CA PRO A 47 -16.02 -18.25 5.30
C PRO A 47 -16.60 -16.93 5.82
N GLY A 48 -16.30 -15.82 5.15
CA GLY A 48 -16.87 -14.51 5.46
C GLY A 48 -16.12 -13.66 6.47
N VAL A 49 -15.09 -14.19 7.15
CA VAL A 49 -14.28 -13.40 8.11
C VAL A 49 -13.59 -12.23 7.41
N GLU A 50 -13.18 -12.40 6.16
CA GLU A 50 -12.62 -11.34 5.34
C GLU A 50 -13.62 -10.21 5.08
N ASP A 51 -14.91 -10.51 4.93
CA ASP A 51 -15.96 -9.50 4.75
C ASP A 51 -16.21 -8.74 6.06
N GLU A 52 -16.26 -9.43 7.20
CA GLU A 52 -16.37 -8.80 8.52
C GLU A 52 -15.17 -7.87 8.83
N LEU A 53 -13.99 -8.18 8.29
CA LEU A 53 -12.80 -7.36 8.44
C LEU A 53 -12.78 -6.17 7.49
N LEU A 54 -13.49 -6.24 6.37
CA LEU A 54 -13.71 -5.10 5.48
C LEU A 54 -14.70 -4.09 6.03
N GLU A 55 -15.64 -4.51 6.88
CA GLU A 55 -16.55 -3.56 7.53
C GLU A 55 -15.78 -2.49 8.31
N GLY A 56 -15.96 -1.24 7.93
CA GLY A 56 -15.26 -0.08 8.49
C GLY A 56 -13.77 0.03 8.09
N ALA A 57 -13.29 -0.82 7.17
CA ALA A 57 -11.93 -0.70 6.63
C ALA A 57 -11.74 0.58 5.81
N ILE A 58 -10.49 1.01 5.69
CA ILE A 58 -10.07 2.17 4.92
C ILE A 58 -8.97 1.71 3.97
N ASP A 59 -9.17 1.91 2.67
CA ASP A 59 -8.10 1.75 1.69
C ASP A 59 -7.51 3.11 1.37
N CYS A 60 -6.30 3.34 1.84
CA CYS A 60 -5.63 4.64 1.71
C CYS A 60 -4.79 4.78 0.44
N HIS A 61 -4.81 3.77 -0.45
CA HIS A 61 -3.99 3.76 -1.65
C HIS A 61 -4.64 2.93 -2.77
N ILE A 62 -5.48 3.56 -3.56
CA ILE A 62 -6.19 2.96 -4.70
C ILE A 62 -5.93 3.78 -5.96
N HIS A 63 -5.82 3.11 -7.10
CA HIS A 63 -5.79 3.74 -8.41
C HIS A 63 -7.10 3.47 -9.16
N ALA A 64 -7.66 4.50 -9.79
CA ALA A 64 -8.89 4.40 -10.58
C ALA A 64 -8.93 5.50 -11.65
N TYR A 65 -9.79 5.35 -12.67
CA TYR A 65 -10.07 6.45 -13.59
C TYR A 65 -10.73 7.63 -12.87
N PRO A 66 -10.43 8.90 -13.30
CA PRO A 66 -9.55 9.27 -14.39
C PRO A 66 -8.07 9.14 -14.03
N ASP A 67 -7.26 8.58 -14.94
CA ASP A 67 -5.82 8.41 -14.80
C ASP A 67 -5.17 8.45 -16.20
N PHE A 68 -3.86 8.73 -16.28
CA PHE A 68 -3.12 8.73 -17.56
C PHE A 68 -2.85 7.31 -18.09
N VAL A 69 -3.00 6.27 -17.25
CA VAL A 69 -2.92 4.86 -17.64
C VAL A 69 -4.27 4.18 -17.54
N SER A 70 -4.44 3.08 -18.27
CA SER A 70 -5.67 2.29 -18.21
C SER A 70 -5.88 1.68 -16.84
N ARG A 71 -7.09 1.87 -16.28
CA ARG A 71 -7.50 1.34 -14.99
C ARG A 71 -8.63 0.33 -15.14
N ALA A 72 -8.76 -0.58 -14.17
CA ALA A 72 -9.80 -1.60 -14.17
C ALA A 72 -11.19 -1.02 -13.86
N GLN A 73 -11.24 0.03 -13.04
CA GLN A 73 -12.46 0.68 -12.58
C GLN A 73 -12.30 2.20 -12.56
N ASP A 74 -13.40 2.93 -12.60
CA ASP A 74 -13.42 4.35 -12.26
C ASP A 74 -13.63 4.56 -10.74
N MET A 75 -13.48 5.82 -10.28
CA MET A 75 -13.60 6.15 -8.85
C MET A 75 -15.00 5.88 -8.31
N ILE A 76 -16.04 6.02 -9.15
CA ILE A 76 -17.45 5.77 -8.75
C ILE A 76 -17.65 4.27 -8.55
N GLU A 77 -17.21 3.44 -9.49
CA GLU A 77 -17.31 1.99 -9.41
C GLU A 77 -16.61 1.45 -8.16
N VAL A 78 -15.37 1.90 -7.89
CA VAL A 78 -14.63 1.51 -6.68
C VAL A 78 -15.37 1.95 -5.42
N ALA A 79 -15.86 3.20 -5.37
CA ALA A 79 -16.57 3.72 -4.19
C ALA A 79 -17.90 2.99 -3.93
N VAL A 80 -18.62 2.61 -4.99
CA VAL A 80 -19.84 1.79 -4.87
C VAL A 80 -19.52 0.40 -4.32
N ASP A 81 -18.47 -0.26 -4.82
CA ASP A 81 -18.04 -1.57 -4.33
C ASP A 81 -17.57 -1.50 -2.88
N ALA A 82 -16.82 -0.45 -2.50
CA ALA A 82 -16.41 -0.20 -1.13
C ALA A 82 -17.59 0.03 -0.18
N ALA A 83 -18.59 0.83 -0.60
CA ALA A 83 -19.82 1.05 0.17
C ALA A 83 -20.59 -0.26 0.39
N ARG A 84 -20.73 -1.10 -0.65
CA ARG A 84 -21.36 -2.42 -0.57
C ARG A 84 -20.61 -3.39 0.35
N ALA A 85 -19.30 -3.26 0.43
CA ALA A 85 -18.47 -4.05 1.33
C ALA A 85 -18.42 -3.52 2.77
N GLY A 86 -19.14 -2.44 3.08
CA GLY A 86 -19.17 -1.90 4.43
C GLY A 86 -17.94 -1.07 4.81
N MET A 87 -17.11 -0.68 3.86
CA MET A 87 -15.90 0.09 4.13
C MET A 87 -16.22 1.51 4.59
N ARG A 88 -15.36 2.06 5.49
CA ARG A 88 -15.46 3.44 5.97
C ARG A 88 -15.02 4.43 4.91
N ALA A 89 -13.86 4.21 4.29
CA ALA A 89 -13.29 5.18 3.38
C ALA A 89 -12.38 4.56 2.30
N VAL A 90 -12.21 5.31 1.21
CA VAL A 90 -11.23 5.05 0.16
C VAL A 90 -10.48 6.34 -0.18
N ALA A 91 -9.18 6.25 -0.46
CA ALA A 91 -8.35 7.38 -0.89
C ALA A 91 -7.66 7.08 -2.22
N PHE A 92 -8.04 7.83 -3.24
CA PHE A 92 -7.56 7.64 -4.61
C PHE A 92 -6.24 8.36 -4.85
N LYS A 93 -5.25 7.60 -5.30
CA LYS A 93 -3.96 8.11 -5.74
C LYS A 93 -3.94 8.36 -7.25
N ASP A 94 -3.51 9.54 -7.64
CA ASP A 94 -3.04 9.85 -8.99
C ASP A 94 -1.55 10.21 -8.91
N HIS A 95 -0.77 9.81 -9.90
CA HIS A 95 0.67 10.05 -9.90
C HIS A 95 1.04 11.50 -10.24
N TYR A 96 0.22 12.16 -11.05
CA TYR A 96 0.52 13.46 -11.64
C TYR A 96 -0.50 14.55 -11.32
N ASN A 97 -1.73 14.18 -10.98
CA ASN A 97 -2.83 15.11 -10.85
C ASN A 97 -3.37 15.19 -9.44
N LEU A 98 -4.27 16.16 -9.24
CA LEU A 98 -5.07 16.32 -8.04
C LEU A 98 -6.30 15.42 -8.14
N SER A 99 -6.27 14.25 -7.50
CA SER A 99 -7.43 13.33 -7.44
C SER A 99 -8.53 13.80 -6.47
N ALA A 100 -8.22 14.71 -5.55
CA ALA A 100 -9.18 15.22 -4.57
C ALA A 100 -10.39 15.94 -5.21
N ASN A 101 -10.25 16.54 -6.39
CA ASN A 101 -11.36 17.17 -7.11
C ASN A 101 -12.34 16.12 -7.69
N ALA A 102 -11.84 15.04 -8.28
CA ALA A 102 -12.67 13.92 -8.74
C ALA A 102 -13.29 13.16 -7.56
N ALA A 103 -12.54 12.99 -6.46
CA ALA A 103 -13.05 12.42 -5.22
C ALA A 103 -14.24 13.21 -4.66
N TYR A 104 -14.23 14.55 -4.75
CA TYR A 104 -15.37 15.37 -4.36
C TYR A 104 -16.63 15.05 -5.19
N LEU A 105 -16.50 14.94 -6.50
CA LEU A 105 -17.64 14.61 -7.38
C LEU A 105 -18.13 13.18 -7.12
N THR A 106 -17.22 12.23 -6.93
CA THR A 106 -17.54 10.85 -6.56
C THR A 106 -18.30 10.81 -5.24
N GLN A 107 -17.85 11.55 -4.21
CA GLN A 107 -18.55 11.62 -2.93
C GLN A 107 -19.99 12.12 -3.11
N ARG A 108 -20.17 13.20 -3.89
CA ARG A 108 -21.51 13.75 -4.18
C ARG A 108 -22.42 12.73 -4.87
N TYR A 109 -21.85 11.87 -5.71
CA TYR A 109 -22.60 10.80 -6.36
C TYR A 109 -22.98 9.69 -5.36
N ILE A 110 -22.06 9.24 -4.53
CA ILE A 110 -22.32 8.26 -3.45
C ILE A 110 -23.41 8.78 -2.50
N ASP A 111 -23.35 10.04 -2.08
CA ASP A 111 -24.34 10.66 -1.22
C ASP A 111 -25.76 10.57 -1.84
N LYS A 112 -25.88 10.83 -3.16
CA LYS A 112 -27.15 10.69 -3.89
C LYS A 112 -27.67 9.25 -3.96
N LEU A 113 -26.78 8.25 -4.15
CA LEU A 113 -27.18 6.84 -4.16
C LEU A 113 -27.70 6.40 -2.78
N VAL A 114 -27.11 6.90 -1.70
CA VAL A 114 -27.59 6.66 -0.34
C VAL A 114 -28.95 7.34 -0.10
N GLU A 115 -29.10 8.60 -0.50
CA GLU A 115 -30.36 9.34 -0.41
C GLU A 115 -31.48 8.67 -1.21
N ALA A 116 -31.18 8.06 -2.35
CA ALA A 116 -32.11 7.31 -3.18
C ALA A 116 -32.41 5.90 -2.65
N GLY A 117 -31.71 5.42 -1.63
CA GLY A 117 -31.83 4.07 -1.11
C GLY A 117 -31.19 2.98 -1.98
N GLU A 118 -30.36 3.38 -2.95
CA GLU A 118 -29.63 2.44 -3.83
C GLU A 118 -28.36 1.87 -3.16
N LEU A 119 -27.83 2.57 -2.17
CA LEU A 119 -26.78 2.09 -1.28
C LEU A 119 -27.27 2.14 0.17
N ALA A 120 -27.00 1.06 0.92
CA ALA A 120 -27.39 0.93 2.32
C ALA A 120 -26.59 1.85 3.25
N GLN A 121 -25.38 2.20 2.86
CA GLN A 121 -24.48 3.03 3.66
C GLN A 121 -23.53 3.87 2.79
N ARG A 122 -23.05 4.94 3.41
CA ARG A 122 -22.08 5.86 2.82
C ARG A 122 -20.67 5.32 2.98
N VAL A 123 -19.83 5.49 1.97
CA VAL A 123 -18.36 5.43 2.08
C VAL A 123 -17.80 6.84 1.95
N GLU A 124 -16.77 7.17 2.72
CA GLU A 124 -16.04 8.44 2.60
C GLU A 124 -15.03 8.35 1.46
N VAL A 125 -15.07 9.32 0.55
CA VAL A 125 -14.20 9.32 -0.64
C VAL A 125 -13.19 10.46 -0.53
N TYR A 126 -11.93 10.09 -0.51
CA TYR A 126 -10.80 11.01 -0.44
C TYR A 126 -9.88 10.86 -1.66
N GLY A 127 -9.01 11.81 -1.81
CA GLY A 127 -7.96 11.82 -2.79
C GLY A 127 -6.74 12.57 -2.28
N GLY A 128 -5.87 12.91 -3.17
CA GLY A 128 -4.66 13.62 -2.85
C GLY A 128 -4.04 14.28 -4.07
N ILE A 129 -2.78 14.63 -3.96
CA ILE A 129 -1.96 15.13 -5.05
C ILE A 129 -0.69 14.29 -5.21
N GLY A 130 -0.39 13.88 -6.45
CA GLY A 130 0.88 13.29 -6.81
C GLY A 130 1.86 14.35 -7.28
N THR A 131 3.11 14.27 -6.84
CA THR A 131 4.15 15.27 -7.13
C THR A 131 5.17 14.79 -8.17
N CYS A 132 4.78 13.90 -9.08
CA CYS A 132 5.65 13.41 -10.15
C CYS A 132 6.11 14.49 -11.14
N HIS A 133 5.42 15.62 -11.24
CA HIS A 133 5.88 16.78 -12.02
C HIS A 133 7.06 17.52 -11.38
N GLY A 134 7.33 17.27 -10.11
CA GLY A 134 8.32 17.96 -9.29
C GLY A 134 7.73 18.37 -7.95
N MET A 135 8.58 18.87 -7.07
CA MET A 135 8.20 19.28 -5.71
C MET A 135 7.63 20.71 -5.72
N ASP A 136 6.48 20.89 -6.39
CA ASP A 136 5.78 22.17 -6.47
C ASP A 136 4.99 22.45 -5.18
N GLN A 137 5.59 23.19 -4.27
CA GLN A 137 4.99 23.57 -3.00
C GLN A 137 3.74 24.47 -3.16
N GLU A 138 3.64 25.27 -4.23
CA GLU A 138 2.47 26.10 -4.48
C GLU A 138 1.27 25.27 -4.95
N ALA A 139 1.51 24.27 -5.81
CA ALA A 139 0.48 23.32 -6.19
C ALA A 139 -0.08 22.57 -4.97
N VAL A 140 0.80 22.11 -4.06
CA VAL A 140 0.39 21.46 -2.81
C VAL A 140 -0.37 22.43 -1.89
N ARG A 141 0.10 23.68 -1.75
CA ARG A 141 -0.57 24.71 -0.94
C ARG A 141 -2.00 24.96 -1.39
N ILE A 142 -2.25 24.91 -2.69
CA ILE A 142 -3.60 25.04 -3.26
C ILE A 142 -4.37 23.74 -3.05
N ALA A 143 -3.77 22.59 -3.30
CA ALA A 143 -4.40 21.28 -3.20
C ALA A 143 -4.96 20.99 -1.80
N VAL A 144 -4.21 21.32 -0.74
CA VAL A 144 -4.63 21.07 0.64
C VAL A 144 -5.87 21.86 1.09
N GLN A 145 -6.36 22.80 0.26
CA GLN A 145 -7.61 23.51 0.51
C GLN A 145 -8.87 22.73 0.05
N TYR A 146 -8.70 21.65 -0.70
CA TYR A 146 -9.84 20.84 -1.16
C TYR A 146 -10.37 19.97 -0.02
N PRO A 147 -11.71 19.85 0.15
CA PRO A 147 -12.32 19.12 1.26
C PRO A 147 -11.93 17.63 1.32
N GLN A 148 -11.75 17.00 0.16
CA GLN A 148 -11.38 15.58 0.05
C GLN A 148 -9.87 15.34 0.02
N MET A 149 -9.05 16.36 0.25
CA MET A 149 -7.60 16.23 0.25
C MET A 149 -7.11 15.57 1.53
N LYS A 150 -6.52 14.37 1.43
CA LYS A 150 -6.01 13.60 2.56
C LYS A 150 -4.60 13.05 2.37
N MET A 151 -4.06 13.05 1.16
CA MET A 151 -2.74 12.51 0.90
C MET A 151 -1.92 13.38 -0.05
N VAL A 152 -0.64 13.51 0.23
CA VAL A 152 0.37 14.00 -0.71
C VAL A 152 1.30 12.85 -1.03
N TRP A 153 1.33 12.38 -2.28
CA TRP A 153 2.27 11.35 -2.70
C TRP A 153 3.50 11.97 -3.35
N PHE A 154 4.65 11.65 -2.80
CA PHE A 154 5.93 12.06 -3.35
C PHE A 154 6.21 11.34 -4.69
N PRO A 155 7.18 11.82 -5.50
CA PRO A 155 7.40 11.32 -6.84
C PRO A 155 7.56 9.80 -6.89
N THR A 156 6.89 9.16 -7.84
CA THR A 156 6.99 7.72 -8.12
C THR A 156 7.83 7.48 -9.36
N PHE A 157 7.23 7.48 -10.55
CA PHE A 157 7.92 7.18 -11.81
C PHE A 157 9.02 8.19 -12.19
N THR A 158 8.99 9.37 -11.61
CA THR A 158 10.00 10.41 -11.83
C THR A 158 11.02 10.51 -10.72
N SER A 159 10.89 9.70 -9.65
CA SER A 159 11.84 9.73 -8.54
C SER A 159 13.20 9.16 -8.96
N LYS A 160 14.25 9.66 -8.34
CA LYS A 160 15.60 9.13 -8.54
C LYS A 160 15.70 7.67 -8.06
N GLY A 161 15.01 7.33 -6.97
CA GLY A 161 14.93 5.97 -6.43
C GLY A 161 14.33 4.98 -7.42
N PHE A 162 13.23 5.35 -8.10
CA PHE A 162 12.60 4.53 -9.14
C PHE A 162 13.60 4.17 -10.26
N TRP A 163 14.27 5.17 -10.83
CA TRP A 163 15.22 4.94 -11.92
C TRP A 163 16.42 4.11 -11.50
N ARG A 164 16.88 4.28 -10.26
CA ARG A 164 17.94 3.45 -9.68
C ARG A 164 17.49 2.00 -9.53
N GLY A 165 16.28 1.77 -9.00
CA GLY A 165 15.67 0.44 -8.89
C GLY A 165 15.41 -0.23 -10.25
N ALA A 166 15.08 0.56 -11.27
CA ALA A 166 14.95 0.09 -12.66
C ALA A 166 16.28 -0.18 -13.38
N GLY A 167 17.41 -0.16 -12.65
CA GLY A 167 18.73 -0.41 -13.21
C GLY A 167 19.32 0.74 -14.03
N GLN A 168 18.77 1.95 -13.88
CA GLN A 168 19.22 3.17 -14.58
C GLN A 168 19.71 4.25 -13.60
N PRO A 169 20.78 3.99 -12.81
CA PRO A 169 21.22 4.88 -11.75
C PRO A 169 21.71 6.26 -12.24
N ASN A 170 22.07 6.36 -13.51
CA ASN A 170 22.51 7.63 -14.11
C ASN A 170 21.36 8.45 -14.72
N HIS A 171 20.13 7.89 -14.74
CA HIS A 171 18.96 8.63 -15.21
C HIS A 171 18.66 9.80 -14.27
N GLU A 172 18.37 10.96 -14.85
CA GLU A 172 17.90 12.10 -14.10
C GLU A 172 16.53 11.79 -13.45
N GLY A 173 16.35 12.20 -12.19
CA GLY A 173 15.11 11.97 -11.46
C GLY A 173 14.92 12.99 -10.36
N VAL A 174 13.68 13.18 -9.95
CA VAL A 174 13.35 14.07 -8.83
C VAL A 174 13.97 13.50 -7.56
N ARG A 175 14.64 14.36 -6.83
CA ARG A 175 15.28 14.06 -5.54
C ARG A 175 14.51 14.77 -4.43
N LEU A 176 14.55 14.16 -3.27
CA LEU A 176 13.93 14.71 -2.05
C LEU A 176 14.99 15.20 -1.06
N VAL A 177 16.23 14.75 -1.28
CA VAL A 177 17.39 15.02 -0.42
C VAL A 177 18.55 15.50 -1.29
N ASP A 178 19.25 16.51 -0.81
CA ASP A 178 20.50 16.97 -1.44
C ASP A 178 21.63 15.95 -1.23
N GLU A 179 22.16 15.42 -2.32
CA GLU A 179 23.16 14.33 -2.29
C GLU A 179 24.47 14.73 -1.60
N THR A 180 24.83 16.00 -1.64
CA THR A 180 26.09 16.47 -1.08
C THR A 180 26.03 16.64 0.42
N SER A 181 24.94 17.23 0.90
CA SER A 181 24.75 17.52 2.33
C SER A 181 23.95 16.48 3.10
N GLY A 182 23.22 15.59 2.40
CA GLY A 182 22.29 14.63 3.00
C GLY A 182 21.06 15.27 3.65
N ARG A 183 20.79 16.54 3.37
CA ARG A 183 19.66 17.28 3.95
C ARG A 183 18.44 17.21 3.06
N VAL A 184 17.26 17.09 3.68
CA VAL A 184 15.97 17.21 2.97
C VAL A 184 15.89 18.58 2.32
N LEU A 185 15.41 18.63 1.06
CA LEU A 185 15.31 19.87 0.30
C LEU A 185 14.25 20.81 0.93
N PRO A 186 14.47 22.14 0.91
CA PRO A 186 13.54 23.09 1.56
C PRO A 186 12.11 23.00 1.05
N GLU A 187 11.91 22.79 -0.25
CA GLU A 187 10.60 22.60 -0.86
C GLU A 187 9.90 21.34 -0.37
N VAL A 188 10.65 20.27 -0.12
CA VAL A 188 10.14 19.00 0.43
C VAL A 188 9.69 19.20 1.87
N LEU A 189 10.50 19.88 2.69
CA LEU A 189 10.14 20.23 4.07
C LEU A 189 8.85 21.05 4.09
N ARG A 190 8.76 22.08 3.23
CA ARG A 190 7.55 22.93 3.16
C ARG A 190 6.31 22.14 2.76
N ILE A 191 6.42 21.19 1.84
CA ILE A 191 5.30 20.30 1.46
C ILE A 191 4.87 19.44 2.65
N MET A 192 5.82 18.90 3.42
CA MET A 192 5.51 18.09 4.61
C MET A 192 4.84 18.92 5.71
N GLU A 193 5.28 20.18 5.91
CA GLU A 193 4.64 21.14 6.82
C GLU A 193 3.20 21.43 6.39
N LEU A 194 2.96 21.75 5.10
CA LEU A 194 1.63 21.99 4.55
C LEU A 194 0.70 20.78 4.74
N ALA A 195 1.21 19.56 4.52
CA ALA A 195 0.45 18.33 4.74
C ALA A 195 0.05 18.20 6.23
N ALA A 196 0.98 18.43 7.16
CA ALA A 196 0.70 18.37 8.59
C ALA A 196 -0.27 19.46 9.05
N GLU A 197 -0.06 20.73 8.62
CA GLU A 197 -0.92 21.88 8.93
C GLU A 197 -2.38 21.64 8.50
N HIS A 198 -2.59 20.95 7.37
CA HIS A 198 -3.91 20.67 6.79
C HIS A 198 -4.44 19.26 7.04
N LYS A 199 -3.83 18.51 7.97
CA LYS A 199 -4.27 17.16 8.33
C LYS A 199 -4.35 16.22 7.13
N ALA A 200 -3.28 16.18 6.34
CA ALA A 200 -3.05 15.23 5.26
C ALA A 200 -1.83 14.35 5.56
N GLY A 201 -1.88 13.08 5.16
CA GLY A 201 -0.74 12.17 5.22
C GLY A 201 0.20 12.36 4.04
N VAL A 202 1.41 11.81 4.14
CA VAL A 202 2.41 11.81 3.06
C VAL A 202 2.79 10.37 2.71
N GLY A 203 2.84 10.05 1.41
CA GLY A 203 3.31 8.76 0.90
C GLY A 203 4.73 8.87 0.35
N PHE A 204 5.65 8.02 0.84
CA PHE A 204 7.04 7.91 0.42
C PHE A 204 7.23 6.67 -0.47
N GLY A 205 6.58 6.64 -1.64
CA GLY A 205 6.78 5.54 -2.59
C GLY A 205 8.00 5.76 -3.48
N HIS A 206 8.60 4.66 -3.97
CA HIS A 206 9.68 4.66 -4.95
C HIS A 206 10.93 5.49 -4.59
N THR A 207 11.14 5.72 -3.30
CA THR A 207 12.29 6.45 -2.74
C THR A 207 13.25 5.46 -2.12
N ASP A 208 14.53 5.61 -2.30
CA ASP A 208 15.52 4.70 -1.71
C ASP A 208 15.82 5.04 -0.23
N PHE A 209 16.41 4.07 0.47
CA PHE A 209 16.65 4.18 1.90
C PHE A 209 17.52 5.39 2.29
N LEU A 210 18.45 5.79 1.43
CA LEU A 210 19.33 6.93 1.71
C LEU A 210 18.58 8.25 1.79
N GLU A 211 17.51 8.40 0.99
CA GLU A 211 16.63 9.56 1.07
C GLU A 211 15.55 9.37 2.14
N LEU A 212 15.06 8.13 2.34
CA LEU A 212 13.98 7.84 3.30
C LEU A 212 14.36 8.15 4.75
N LEU A 213 15.60 7.88 5.15
CA LEU A 213 16.01 8.08 6.54
C LEU A 213 15.99 9.56 6.96
N PRO A 214 16.58 10.52 6.21
CA PRO A 214 16.41 11.94 6.50
C PRO A 214 14.95 12.42 6.43
N LEU A 215 14.14 11.92 5.46
CA LEU A 215 12.73 12.25 5.35
C LEU A 215 11.93 11.79 6.57
N ALA A 216 12.18 10.58 7.07
CA ALA A 216 11.52 10.05 8.26
C ALA A 216 11.83 10.88 9.52
N ARG A 217 13.09 11.34 9.66
CA ARG A 217 13.47 12.24 10.76
C ARG A 217 12.74 13.58 10.67
N ALA A 218 12.70 14.17 9.48
CA ALA A 218 11.97 15.41 9.23
C ALA A 218 10.46 15.25 9.49
N ALA A 219 9.84 14.15 9.03
CA ALA A 219 8.44 13.85 9.31
C ALA A 219 8.13 13.82 10.81
N LYS A 220 9.01 13.16 11.58
CA LYS A 220 8.89 13.10 13.05
C LYS A 220 9.01 14.47 13.69
N GLU A 221 9.96 15.30 13.27
CA GLU A 221 10.19 16.65 13.80
C GLU A 221 9.03 17.60 13.48
N ILE A 222 8.49 17.52 12.27
CA ILE A 222 7.34 18.34 11.80
C ILE A 222 6.01 17.83 12.41
N GLY A 223 5.93 16.57 12.82
CA GLY A 223 4.67 15.92 13.20
C GLY A 223 3.83 15.50 12.00
N CYS A 224 4.45 15.31 10.83
CA CYS A 224 3.81 14.84 9.62
C CYS A 224 3.59 13.33 9.69
N ARG A 225 2.35 12.88 9.46
CA ARG A 225 2.02 11.45 9.39
C ARG A 225 2.40 10.92 8.01
N ALA A 226 3.20 9.89 7.96
CA ALA A 226 3.71 9.38 6.69
C ALA A 226 3.65 7.86 6.60
N VAL A 227 3.51 7.36 5.37
CA VAL A 227 3.55 5.94 5.03
C VAL A 227 4.62 5.67 3.99
N LEU A 228 5.33 4.59 4.17
CA LEU A 228 6.23 4.00 3.19
C LEU A 228 5.39 3.11 2.27
N ASP A 229 5.08 3.59 1.07
CA ASP A 229 4.25 2.86 0.13
C ASP A 229 5.01 1.62 -0.40
N HIS A 230 4.36 0.45 -0.41
CA HIS A 230 4.80 -0.82 -1.02
C HIS A 230 6.32 -1.10 -0.96
N PRO A 231 6.98 -1.11 0.24
CA PRO A 231 8.43 -1.27 0.36
C PRO A 231 8.96 -2.65 -0.05
N LEU A 232 8.07 -3.61 -0.29
CA LEU A 232 8.41 -4.94 -0.79
C LEU A 232 8.31 -5.05 -2.33
N LEU A 233 7.97 -3.95 -3.01
CA LEU A 233 7.96 -3.92 -4.47
C LEU A 233 9.39 -4.05 -5.01
N GLU A 234 9.61 -4.92 -5.99
CA GLU A 234 10.95 -5.27 -6.51
C GLU A 234 11.78 -4.05 -6.94
N LEU A 235 11.12 -3.02 -7.52
CA LEU A 235 11.78 -1.81 -8.02
C LEU A 235 12.47 -0.96 -6.94
N ASN A 236 12.01 -1.04 -5.70
CA ASN A 236 12.54 -0.25 -4.59
C ASN A 236 12.48 -1.01 -3.27
N LYS A 237 12.74 -2.30 -3.35
CA LYS A 237 12.67 -3.21 -2.22
C LYS A 237 13.61 -2.80 -1.11
N LEU A 238 13.05 -2.62 0.08
CA LEU A 238 13.80 -2.35 1.30
C LEU A 238 14.06 -3.64 2.08
N LEU A 239 15.17 -3.62 2.82
CA LEU A 239 15.48 -4.66 3.79
C LEU A 239 14.60 -4.49 5.03
N LEU A 240 14.33 -5.60 5.72
CA LEU A 240 13.52 -5.59 6.94
C LEU A 240 14.10 -4.64 8.01
N ASP A 241 15.42 -4.61 8.19
CA ASP A 241 16.07 -3.73 9.16
C ASP A 241 15.96 -2.25 8.79
N GLU A 242 15.92 -1.94 7.49
CA GLU A 242 15.67 -0.57 7.01
C GLU A 242 14.23 -0.14 7.30
N MET A 243 13.26 -1.02 7.04
CA MET A 243 11.85 -0.78 7.38
C MET A 243 11.64 -0.61 8.88
N LYS A 244 12.32 -1.40 9.73
CA LYS A 244 12.29 -1.23 11.20
C LYS A 244 12.80 0.14 11.63
N GLN A 245 13.94 0.59 11.09
CA GLN A 245 14.47 1.93 11.40
C GLN A 245 13.49 3.05 11.06
N LEU A 246 12.78 2.94 9.93
CA LEU A 246 11.78 3.92 9.52
C LEU A 246 10.53 3.85 10.41
N ALA A 247 10.08 2.66 10.78
CA ALA A 247 8.94 2.44 11.69
C ALA A 247 9.22 3.00 13.10
N ASP A 248 10.45 2.87 13.62
CA ASP A 248 10.88 3.45 14.90
C ASP A 248 10.86 4.99 14.90
N LEU A 249 10.99 5.60 13.72
CA LEU A 249 10.84 7.04 13.55
C LEU A 249 9.37 7.47 13.41
N GLY A 250 8.42 6.52 13.37
CA GLY A 250 6.98 6.80 13.32
C GLY A 250 6.35 6.66 11.94
N ILE A 251 7.13 6.24 10.92
CA ILE A 251 6.61 6.00 9.58
C ILE A 251 5.81 4.70 9.57
N TYR A 252 4.62 4.72 8.99
CA TYR A 252 3.86 3.51 8.73
C TYR A 252 4.48 2.73 7.57
N VAL A 253 4.44 1.41 7.65
CA VAL A 253 4.91 0.51 6.59
C VAL A 253 3.70 -0.01 5.82
N GLY A 254 3.61 0.35 4.55
CA GLY A 254 2.54 -0.06 3.65
C GLY A 254 2.71 -1.51 3.19
N THR A 255 2.03 -2.43 3.84
CA THR A 255 1.94 -3.84 3.44
C THR A 255 0.79 -4.01 2.47
N TYR A 256 1.01 -3.59 1.22
CA TYR A 256 -0.05 -3.49 0.22
C TYR A 256 -0.34 -4.82 -0.49
N CYS A 257 -1.57 -4.94 -1.00
CA CYS A 257 -2.06 -6.16 -1.63
C CYS A 257 -1.36 -6.46 -2.97
N GLN A 258 -1.15 -5.41 -3.76
CA GLN A 258 -0.75 -5.51 -5.15
C GLN A 258 0.53 -6.32 -5.38
N PRO A 259 1.62 -6.17 -4.60
CA PRO A 259 2.84 -6.96 -4.82
C PRO A 259 2.67 -8.47 -4.55
N MET A 260 1.64 -8.88 -3.80
CA MET A 260 1.41 -10.27 -3.42
C MET A 260 0.44 -11.02 -4.33
N ILE A 261 -0.28 -10.33 -5.19
CA ILE A 261 -1.29 -10.95 -6.06
C ILE A 261 -0.71 -11.12 -7.46
N PRO A 262 -0.77 -12.33 -8.04
CA PRO A 262 -0.24 -12.58 -9.37
C PRO A 262 -0.77 -11.61 -10.42
N SER A 263 0.12 -11.08 -11.22
CA SER A 263 -0.17 -10.16 -12.29
C SER A 263 0.69 -10.49 -13.50
N LEU A 264 0.18 -10.27 -14.70
CA LEU A 264 0.99 -10.30 -15.93
C LEU A 264 1.99 -9.14 -16.01
N TYR A 265 1.89 -8.23 -15.06
CA TYR A 265 2.54 -6.94 -15.07
C TYR A 265 3.89 -6.95 -14.34
N GLN A 266 3.99 -7.71 -13.25
CA GLN A 266 5.20 -7.76 -12.43
C GLN A 266 5.34 -9.07 -11.65
N PRO A 267 6.56 -9.42 -11.21
CA PRO A 267 6.79 -10.55 -10.33
C PRO A 267 6.01 -10.41 -9.02
N VAL A 268 5.54 -11.53 -8.51
CA VAL A 268 4.87 -11.60 -7.22
C VAL A 268 5.91 -11.56 -6.11
N ALA A 269 5.72 -10.69 -5.12
CA ALA A 269 6.50 -10.71 -3.89
C ALA A 269 6.16 -11.96 -3.07
N ASP A 270 7.13 -12.48 -2.33
CA ASP A 270 6.89 -13.61 -1.43
C ASP A 270 5.92 -13.20 -0.30
N PRO A 271 4.72 -13.81 -0.20
CA PRO A 271 3.79 -13.53 0.89
C PRO A 271 4.41 -13.66 2.28
N MET A 272 5.38 -14.55 2.44
CA MET A 272 6.07 -14.74 3.72
C MET A 272 6.96 -13.56 4.10
N GLU A 273 7.46 -12.79 3.14
CA GLU A 273 8.15 -11.53 3.45
C GLU A 273 7.19 -10.51 4.05
N THR A 274 5.97 -10.40 3.52
CA THR A 274 4.94 -9.52 4.09
C THR A 274 4.53 -9.98 5.48
N VAL A 275 4.29 -11.27 5.68
CA VAL A 275 3.95 -11.82 7.00
C VAL A 275 5.09 -11.57 7.99
N ARG A 276 6.34 -11.80 7.59
CA ARG A 276 7.52 -11.51 8.42
C ARG A 276 7.60 -10.02 8.75
N THR A 277 7.40 -9.16 7.78
CA THR A 277 7.40 -7.70 7.98
C THR A 277 6.37 -7.29 9.02
N ILE A 278 5.12 -7.78 8.91
CA ILE A 278 4.07 -7.50 9.89
C ILE A 278 4.45 -8.00 11.28
N LYS A 279 4.96 -9.24 11.39
CA LYS A 279 5.31 -9.85 12.69
C LYS A 279 6.51 -9.20 13.36
N GLU A 280 7.48 -8.74 12.59
CA GLU A 280 8.73 -8.17 13.09
C GLU A 280 8.64 -6.66 13.37
N ILE A 281 7.79 -5.94 12.66
CA ILE A 281 7.56 -4.50 12.85
C ILE A 281 6.42 -4.24 13.83
N GLY A 282 5.41 -5.12 13.85
CA GLY A 282 4.19 -4.96 14.62
C GLY A 282 3.04 -4.36 13.80
N ALA A 283 1.84 -4.89 14.00
CA ALA A 283 0.64 -4.45 13.29
C ALA A 283 0.34 -2.97 13.50
N GLU A 284 0.70 -2.41 14.66
CA GLU A 284 0.50 -1.00 15.01
C GLU A 284 1.33 -0.03 14.18
N ARG A 285 2.31 -0.52 13.43
CA ARG A 285 3.16 0.25 12.51
C ARG A 285 2.95 -0.12 11.04
N CYS A 286 2.07 -1.07 10.75
CA CYS A 286 1.76 -1.47 9.38
C CYS A 286 0.41 -0.90 8.95
N VAL A 287 0.28 -0.62 7.65
CA VAL A 287 -0.98 -0.20 7.00
C VAL A 287 -1.23 -1.13 5.84
N ILE A 288 -2.44 -1.67 5.75
CA ILE A 288 -2.90 -2.39 4.57
C ILE A 288 -3.63 -1.41 3.64
N GLY A 289 -3.25 -1.41 2.38
CA GLY A 289 -3.94 -0.76 1.27
C GLY A 289 -3.92 -1.68 0.07
N SER A 290 -4.75 -1.42 -0.94
CA SER A 290 -4.79 -2.31 -2.10
C SER A 290 -3.62 -2.08 -3.07
N ASP A 291 -3.31 -0.83 -3.37
CA ASP A 291 -2.47 -0.43 -4.50
C ASP A 291 -2.99 -1.01 -5.84
N PHE A 292 -4.28 -1.36 -5.87
CA PHE A 292 -4.96 -1.87 -7.06
C PHE A 292 -5.55 -0.77 -7.92
N GLY A 293 -6.01 -1.18 -9.09
CA GLY A 293 -6.58 -0.38 -10.14
C GLY A 293 -5.96 -0.66 -11.50
N GLN A 294 -4.87 -1.42 -11.56
CA GLN A 294 -4.24 -1.81 -12.82
C GLN A 294 -5.19 -2.79 -13.55
N ILE A 295 -5.36 -2.58 -14.87
CA ILE A 295 -6.31 -3.33 -15.70
C ILE A 295 -6.09 -4.86 -15.69
N MET A 296 -4.90 -5.30 -15.28
CA MET A 296 -4.52 -6.72 -15.24
C MET A 296 -4.85 -7.38 -13.89
N HIS A 297 -5.36 -6.64 -12.92
CA HIS A 297 -5.73 -7.15 -11.60
C HIS A 297 -7.24 -7.33 -11.45
N VAL A 298 -7.62 -8.04 -10.38
CA VAL A 298 -9.01 -8.06 -9.91
C VAL A 298 -9.41 -6.68 -9.38
N ASN A 299 -10.71 -6.45 -9.17
CA ASN A 299 -11.21 -5.24 -8.54
C ASN A 299 -10.57 -5.03 -7.17
N SER A 300 -10.37 -3.75 -6.78
CA SER A 300 -9.63 -3.38 -5.57
C SER A 300 -10.20 -4.03 -4.30
N ILE A 301 -11.51 -4.05 -4.15
CA ILE A 301 -12.16 -4.60 -2.95
C ILE A 301 -12.03 -6.12 -2.90
N ASP A 302 -12.17 -6.81 -4.03
CA ASP A 302 -11.95 -8.26 -4.12
C ASP A 302 -10.49 -8.63 -3.85
N GLY A 303 -9.56 -7.80 -4.32
CA GLY A 303 -8.14 -7.94 -4.01
C GLY A 303 -7.86 -7.82 -2.51
N MET A 304 -8.47 -6.87 -1.82
CA MET A 304 -8.35 -6.76 -0.36
C MET A 304 -8.92 -7.99 0.36
N ARG A 305 -10.07 -8.54 -0.08
CA ARG A 305 -10.62 -9.80 0.46
C ARG A 305 -9.63 -10.94 0.34
N ILE A 306 -9.08 -11.15 -0.86
CA ILE A 306 -8.10 -12.21 -1.12
C ILE A 306 -6.88 -12.02 -0.21
N PHE A 307 -6.37 -10.79 -0.08
CA PHE A 307 -5.22 -10.48 0.73
C PHE A 307 -5.46 -10.72 2.22
N ILE A 308 -6.57 -10.22 2.77
CA ILE A 308 -6.97 -10.42 4.17
C ILE A 308 -7.09 -11.92 4.46
N ARG A 309 -7.75 -12.67 3.57
CA ARG A 309 -7.90 -14.11 3.71
C ARG A 309 -6.54 -14.84 3.70
N ALA A 310 -5.62 -14.42 2.83
CA ALA A 310 -4.26 -14.96 2.80
C ALA A 310 -3.49 -14.69 4.10
N LEU A 311 -3.56 -13.46 4.62
CA LEU A 311 -2.92 -13.09 5.89
C LEU A 311 -3.46 -13.90 7.07
N LEU A 312 -4.78 -14.11 7.15
CA LEU A 312 -5.40 -14.98 8.14
C LEU A 312 -4.85 -16.41 8.03
N GLY A 313 -4.74 -16.96 6.81
CA GLY A 313 -4.19 -18.28 6.55
C GLY A 313 -2.72 -18.41 6.97
N PHE A 314 -1.97 -17.35 6.95
CA PHE A 314 -0.59 -17.29 7.41
C PHE A 314 -0.45 -16.88 8.90
N GLY A 315 -1.55 -16.83 9.65
CA GLY A 315 -1.54 -16.64 11.08
C GLY A 315 -1.40 -15.17 11.54
N ILE A 316 -1.76 -14.20 10.69
CA ILE A 316 -2.03 -12.84 11.14
C ILE A 316 -3.45 -12.85 11.74
N THR A 317 -3.59 -12.34 12.95
CA THR A 317 -4.85 -12.39 13.67
C THR A 317 -5.88 -11.37 13.17
N PRO A 318 -7.20 -11.61 13.34
CA PRO A 318 -8.22 -10.62 13.01
C PRO A 318 -8.01 -9.25 13.70
N ALA A 319 -7.47 -9.24 14.92
CA ALA A 319 -7.17 -8.00 15.65
C ALA A 319 -6.03 -7.21 14.98
N GLU A 320 -4.94 -7.89 14.61
CA GLU A 320 -3.83 -7.28 13.86
C GLU A 320 -4.32 -6.72 12.52
N ILE A 321 -5.15 -7.47 11.80
CA ILE A 321 -5.71 -7.01 10.52
C ILE A 321 -6.58 -5.77 10.72
N ARG A 322 -7.49 -5.76 11.72
CA ARG A 322 -8.31 -4.57 12.03
C ARG A 322 -7.45 -3.35 12.29
N THR A 323 -6.39 -3.48 13.06
CA THR A 323 -5.45 -2.38 13.31
C THR A 323 -4.87 -1.84 12.01
N MET A 324 -4.47 -2.72 11.09
CA MET A 324 -3.83 -2.35 9.83
C MET A 324 -4.80 -1.83 8.75
N VAL A 325 -6.07 -2.28 8.74
CA VAL A 325 -7.05 -1.83 7.73
C VAL A 325 -7.99 -0.73 8.21
N ARG A 326 -8.04 -0.41 9.53
CA ARG A 326 -8.97 0.56 10.13
C ARG A 326 -8.25 1.64 10.92
N ASP A 327 -7.55 1.23 12.00
CA ASP A 327 -7.05 2.19 12.99
C ASP A 327 -5.87 2.99 12.46
N ASN A 328 -4.90 2.31 11.84
CA ASN A 328 -3.70 2.96 11.32
C ASN A 328 -3.98 3.83 10.08
N PRO A 329 -4.74 3.36 9.04
CA PRO A 329 -5.08 4.24 7.94
C PRO A 329 -5.98 5.40 8.38
N ALA A 330 -6.86 5.24 9.38
CA ALA A 330 -7.62 6.35 9.95
C ALA A 330 -6.69 7.40 10.56
N LYS A 331 -5.69 6.97 11.33
CA LYS A 331 -4.65 7.89 11.85
C LYS A 331 -3.88 8.54 10.72
N LEU A 332 -3.38 7.77 9.75
CA LEU A 332 -2.62 8.30 8.61
C LEU A 332 -3.38 9.41 7.88
N LEU A 333 -4.68 9.21 7.65
CA LEU A 333 -5.57 10.15 6.95
C LEU A 333 -6.18 11.21 7.86
N TRP A 334 -5.82 11.26 9.15
CA TRP A 334 -6.36 12.21 10.12
C TRP A 334 -7.91 12.15 10.19
N LEU A 335 -8.48 10.96 10.27
CA LEU A 335 -9.92 10.74 10.35
C LEU A 335 -10.43 10.54 11.79
N ASP A 336 -9.53 10.45 12.75
CA ASP A 336 -9.83 10.22 14.18
C ASP A 336 -9.65 11.47 15.03
N ASP A 337 -9.28 12.60 14.43
CA ASP A 337 -9.05 13.88 15.12
C ASP A 337 -10.23 14.85 15.00
#